data_90a43cbbdba5fc40838b213aa4de4084
#
_entry.id   90a43cbbdba5fc40838b213aa4de4084
#
_cell.length_a   1.000
_cell.length_b   1.000
_cell.length_c   1.000
_cell.angle_alpha   90.00
_cell.angle_beta   90.00
_cell.angle_gamma   90.00
#
_symmetry.space_group_name_H-M   'P 1'
#
loop_
_entity.id
_entity.type
_entity.pdbx_description
1 polymer ?
#
loop_
_entity_poly.entity_id
_entity_poly.type
_entity_poly.pdbx_seq_one_letter_code
_entity_poly.pdbx_strand_id
1 'polypeptide(L)'
;QGTESNPVVMASVGSSPGDWGGLTICGDATTTAGANAEAEVGGFIYGGTNDADNSGSIKYLVIKGTGAQINSDSQYNGISLYAVGSGTTIENVSVIDGKDDGIEFFGGTVSASNLYLENNADDSVDWTEGWNGTVTNTYISHTVSGFSTAFEGDKDNNNPKFVNLTAISTVGGTSLQFKKTSGATITNIWLEGYEKNIDMKDGGDLASVIIDGVAASTTADYKTGTKVDVSTWTWKNAGL
;
A
#
# COMPACT_ATOMS: atom_id res chain seq x y z
N GLN A 1 -11.42 -14.68 7.12
CA GLN A 1 -11.10 -13.81 8.26
C GLN A 1 -10.42 -14.65 9.35
N GLY A 2 -9.33 -14.13 9.89
CA GLY A 2 -8.70 -14.63 11.10
C GLY A 2 -9.18 -13.91 12.35
N THR A 3 -8.47 -14.13 13.44
CA THR A 3 -8.58 -13.40 14.69
C THR A 3 -7.18 -12.97 15.15
N GLU A 4 -7.07 -12.08 16.10
CA GLU A 4 -5.78 -11.64 16.64
C GLU A 4 -4.92 -12.80 17.12
N SER A 5 -5.51 -13.77 17.81
CA SER A 5 -4.82 -14.95 18.35
C SER A 5 -4.64 -16.09 17.33
N ASN A 6 -5.33 -16.02 16.20
CA ASN A 6 -5.29 -17.05 15.14
C ASN A 6 -5.50 -16.40 13.77
N PRO A 7 -4.53 -15.64 13.26
CA PRO A 7 -4.63 -15.02 11.94
C PRO A 7 -4.63 -16.06 10.83
N VAL A 8 -5.17 -15.69 9.68
CA VAL A 8 -5.01 -16.47 8.45
C VAL A 8 -3.63 -16.20 7.90
N VAL A 9 -2.88 -17.24 7.55
CA VAL A 9 -1.56 -17.13 6.92
C VAL A 9 -1.64 -17.65 5.49
N MET A 10 -1.16 -16.84 4.55
CA MET A 10 -1.02 -17.20 3.13
C MET A 10 0.45 -17.03 2.74
N ALA A 11 1.12 -18.12 2.51
CA ALA A 11 2.52 -18.15 2.11
C ALA A 11 2.80 -19.34 1.22
N SER A 12 3.84 -19.27 0.39
CA SER A 12 4.38 -20.44 -0.28
C SER A 12 5.11 -21.35 0.70
N VAL A 13 5.34 -22.60 0.32
CA VAL A 13 6.13 -23.54 1.13
C VAL A 13 7.58 -23.04 1.33
N GLY A 14 8.14 -22.36 0.32
CA GLY A 14 9.49 -21.80 0.35
C GLY A 14 9.58 -20.46 1.07
N SER A 15 8.49 -19.71 1.09
CA SER A 15 8.39 -18.37 1.67
C SER A 15 9.41 -17.34 1.12
N SER A 16 9.93 -17.58 -0.10
CA SER A 16 10.84 -16.63 -0.76
C SER A 16 10.06 -15.56 -1.53
N PRO A 17 10.58 -14.32 -1.62
CA PRO A 17 9.97 -13.29 -2.44
C PRO A 17 9.74 -13.76 -3.89
N GLY A 18 8.52 -13.63 -4.40
CA GLY A 18 8.15 -14.05 -5.75
C GLY A 18 7.76 -15.52 -5.92
N ASP A 19 7.64 -16.28 -4.84
CA ASP A 19 7.26 -17.70 -4.91
C ASP A 19 5.80 -17.92 -5.36
N TRP A 20 4.92 -16.96 -5.16
CA TRP A 20 3.52 -17.01 -5.58
C TRP A 20 2.95 -15.62 -5.87
N GLY A 21 1.76 -15.57 -6.45
CA GLY A 21 1.16 -14.32 -6.89
C GLY A 21 0.87 -13.35 -5.75
N GLY A 22 -0.14 -13.62 -4.97
CA GLY A 22 -0.69 -12.72 -3.97
C GLY A 22 -2.21 -12.75 -4.01
N LEU A 23 -2.85 -11.73 -3.48
CA LEU A 23 -4.30 -11.60 -3.42
C LEU A 23 -4.77 -10.47 -4.33
N THR A 24 -5.58 -10.79 -5.35
CA THR A 24 -6.18 -9.80 -6.24
C THR A 24 -7.69 -9.74 -6.02
N ILE A 25 -8.23 -8.54 -5.84
CA ILE A 25 -9.65 -8.29 -5.68
C ILE A 25 -10.08 -7.24 -6.70
N CYS A 26 -11.11 -7.57 -7.49
CA CYS A 26 -11.72 -6.68 -8.47
C CYS A 26 -13.12 -6.31 -8.01
N GLY A 27 -13.38 -5.01 -7.87
CA GLY A 27 -14.64 -4.42 -7.44
C GLY A 27 -15.32 -3.62 -8.55
N ASP A 28 -16.42 -2.99 -8.20
CA ASP A 28 -17.32 -2.25 -9.11
C ASP A 28 -17.39 -0.74 -8.79
N ALA A 29 -16.42 -0.22 -8.03
CA ALA A 29 -16.34 1.21 -7.73
C ALA A 29 -15.78 2.03 -8.90
N THR A 30 -15.78 3.34 -8.77
CA THR A 30 -15.23 4.25 -9.80
C THR A 30 -13.71 4.19 -9.84
N THR A 31 -13.16 4.27 -11.04
CA THR A 31 -11.73 4.39 -11.33
C THR A 31 -11.52 5.27 -12.55
N THR A 32 -10.40 5.97 -12.64
CA THR A 32 -10.06 6.79 -13.82
C THR A 32 -9.71 5.93 -15.05
N ALA A 33 -9.41 4.64 -14.85
CA ALA A 33 -9.28 3.68 -15.96
C ALA A 33 -10.62 3.43 -16.68
N GLY A 34 -11.75 3.79 -16.04
CA GLY A 34 -13.10 3.66 -16.61
C GLY A 34 -13.78 2.34 -16.21
N ALA A 35 -15.08 2.27 -16.55
CA ALA A 35 -15.86 1.06 -16.30
C ALA A 35 -15.41 -0.09 -17.22
N ASN A 36 -15.37 -1.31 -16.69
CA ASN A 36 -14.89 -2.51 -17.37
C ASN A 36 -13.40 -2.41 -17.81
N ALA A 37 -12.57 -1.78 -17.02
CA ALA A 37 -11.13 -1.83 -17.21
C ALA A 37 -10.60 -3.26 -17.00
N GLU A 38 -9.43 -3.56 -17.52
CA GLU A 38 -8.78 -4.86 -17.40
C GLU A 38 -7.62 -4.75 -16.41
N ALA A 39 -7.59 -5.62 -15.41
CA ALA A 39 -6.52 -5.67 -14.43
C ALA A 39 -5.18 -6.03 -15.08
N GLU A 40 -4.12 -5.40 -14.64
CA GLU A 40 -2.75 -5.59 -15.12
C GLU A 40 -2.34 -7.07 -15.11
N VAL A 41 -2.76 -7.80 -14.09
CA VAL A 41 -2.49 -9.23 -13.95
C VAL A 41 -3.77 -10.05 -14.03
N GLY A 42 -3.74 -11.14 -14.80
CA GLY A 42 -4.85 -12.07 -14.92
C GLY A 42 -6.00 -11.66 -15.84
N GLY A 43 -6.00 -10.45 -16.38
CA GLY A 43 -7.03 -9.98 -17.34
C GLY A 43 -8.43 -9.92 -16.75
N PHE A 44 -8.56 -9.75 -15.44
CA PHE A 44 -9.86 -9.64 -14.76
C PHE A 44 -10.48 -8.26 -15.01
N ILE A 45 -11.78 -8.24 -15.22
CA ILE A 45 -12.52 -6.98 -15.42
C ILE A 45 -12.86 -6.35 -14.07
N TYR A 46 -12.68 -5.03 -13.97
CA TYR A 46 -13.00 -4.24 -12.79
C TYR A 46 -13.54 -2.86 -13.15
N GLY A 47 -14.02 -2.15 -12.14
CA GLY A 47 -14.48 -0.76 -12.29
C GLY A 47 -15.93 -0.66 -12.79
N GLY A 48 -16.62 0.28 -12.21
CA GLY A 48 -18.03 0.57 -12.46
C GLY A 48 -18.42 1.93 -11.93
N THR A 49 -19.54 1.99 -11.19
CA THR A 49 -20.09 3.22 -10.62
C THR A 49 -20.56 3.05 -9.17
N ASN A 50 -20.29 1.91 -8.56
CA ASN A 50 -20.74 1.59 -7.21
C ASN A 50 -19.64 1.83 -6.18
N ASP A 51 -19.43 3.08 -5.76
CA ASP A 51 -18.42 3.42 -4.75
C ASP A 51 -18.67 2.78 -3.37
N ALA A 52 -19.83 2.22 -3.14
CA ALA A 52 -20.16 1.43 -1.96
C ALA A 52 -20.04 -0.08 -2.18
N ASP A 53 -19.37 -0.51 -3.28
CA ASP A 53 -19.09 -1.92 -3.56
C ASP A 53 -18.54 -2.62 -2.32
N ASN A 54 -18.98 -3.86 -2.13
CA ASN A 54 -18.57 -4.71 -1.02
C ASN A 54 -18.00 -6.02 -1.56
N SER A 55 -16.71 -6.05 -1.74
CA SER A 55 -15.94 -7.23 -2.15
C SER A 55 -15.59 -8.17 -0.98
N GLY A 56 -16.18 -7.94 0.19
CA GLY A 56 -16.03 -8.83 1.34
C GLY A 56 -15.25 -8.24 2.51
N SER A 57 -14.59 -9.12 3.26
CA SER A 57 -13.86 -8.72 4.46
C SER A 57 -12.57 -9.50 4.65
N ILE A 58 -11.48 -8.77 4.77
CA ILE A 58 -10.13 -9.25 5.11
C ILE A 58 -9.80 -8.75 6.51
N LYS A 59 -9.61 -9.68 7.46
CA LYS A 59 -9.23 -9.35 8.83
C LYS A 59 -8.22 -10.36 9.36
N TYR A 60 -7.16 -9.84 10.00
CA TYR A 60 -6.09 -10.64 10.55
C TYR A 60 -5.50 -11.61 9.53
N LEU A 61 -4.97 -11.04 8.45
CA LEU A 61 -4.32 -11.77 7.37
C LEU A 61 -2.82 -11.47 7.37
N VAL A 62 -2.02 -12.53 7.31
CA VAL A 62 -0.57 -12.46 7.13
C VAL A 62 -0.23 -13.08 5.78
N ILE A 63 0.40 -12.30 4.92
CA ILE A 63 0.82 -12.70 3.57
C ILE A 63 2.35 -12.65 3.50
N LYS A 64 2.97 -13.67 2.89
CA LYS A 64 4.43 -13.71 2.74
C LYS A 64 4.86 -14.29 1.40
N GLY A 65 5.95 -13.72 0.84
CA GLY A 65 6.64 -14.28 -0.33
C GLY A 65 5.89 -14.09 -1.65
N THR A 66 5.07 -13.06 -1.76
CA THR A 66 4.31 -12.69 -2.97
C THR A 66 5.19 -12.08 -4.05
N GLY A 67 4.59 -11.64 -5.15
CA GLY A 67 5.29 -10.92 -6.21
C GLY A 67 5.79 -11.81 -7.33
N ALA A 68 5.10 -12.94 -7.61
CA ALA A 68 5.47 -13.80 -8.73
C ALA A 68 5.40 -13.04 -10.06
N GLN A 69 6.46 -13.14 -10.85
CA GLN A 69 6.52 -12.51 -12.16
C GLN A 69 5.67 -13.27 -13.17
N ILE A 70 4.89 -12.52 -13.96
CA ILE A 70 4.05 -13.06 -15.04
C ILE A 70 4.78 -12.99 -16.37
N ASN A 71 5.39 -11.81 -16.64
CA ASN A 71 6.16 -11.54 -17.84
C ASN A 71 7.23 -10.48 -17.51
N SER A 72 7.93 -9.93 -18.51
CA SER A 72 8.97 -8.91 -18.31
C SER A 72 8.48 -7.62 -17.66
N ASP A 73 7.18 -7.32 -17.77
CA ASP A 73 6.61 -6.01 -17.48
C ASP A 73 5.55 -6.03 -16.37
N SER A 74 5.16 -7.22 -15.89
CA SER A 74 4.08 -7.39 -14.91
C SER A 74 4.43 -8.43 -13.84
N GLN A 75 4.19 -8.07 -12.61
CA GLN A 75 4.30 -8.92 -11.42
C GLN A 75 3.00 -8.84 -10.61
N TYR A 76 2.81 -9.79 -9.72
CA TYR A 76 1.75 -9.72 -8.72
C TYR A 76 2.20 -8.95 -7.49
N ASN A 77 1.34 -8.13 -6.92
CA ASN A 77 1.54 -7.51 -5.62
C ASN A 77 1.19 -8.46 -4.47
N GLY A 78 1.49 -8.06 -3.25
CA GLY A 78 0.97 -8.73 -2.05
C GLY A 78 -0.56 -8.73 -2.04
N ILE A 79 -1.13 -7.54 -2.17
CA ILE A 79 -2.57 -7.34 -2.34
C ILE A 79 -2.81 -6.29 -3.41
N SER A 80 -3.56 -6.63 -4.45
CA SER A 80 -4.02 -5.70 -5.48
C SER A 80 -5.53 -5.45 -5.33
N LEU A 81 -5.94 -4.20 -5.24
CA LEU A 81 -7.31 -3.76 -5.01
C LEU A 81 -7.80 -2.92 -6.19
N TYR A 82 -8.38 -3.56 -7.19
CA TYR A 82 -8.88 -2.92 -8.40
C TYR A 82 -10.31 -2.41 -8.22
N ALA A 83 -10.50 -1.11 -8.17
CA ALA A 83 -11.79 -0.43 -8.01
C ALA A 83 -12.67 -1.02 -6.88
N VAL A 84 -12.05 -1.36 -5.77
CA VAL A 84 -12.76 -1.90 -4.59
C VAL A 84 -13.45 -0.77 -3.84
N GLY A 85 -14.71 -0.98 -3.46
CA GLY A 85 -15.55 0.05 -2.86
C GLY A 85 -15.51 0.11 -1.34
N SER A 86 -16.09 1.17 -0.79
CA SER A 86 -16.08 1.49 0.64
C SER A 86 -16.86 0.52 1.54
N GLY A 87 -17.67 -0.36 0.96
CA GLY A 87 -18.33 -1.44 1.69
C GLY A 87 -17.41 -2.59 2.08
N THR A 88 -16.21 -2.65 1.49
CA THR A 88 -15.21 -3.69 1.76
C THR A 88 -14.42 -3.37 3.03
N THR A 89 -14.16 -4.38 3.83
CA THR A 89 -13.37 -4.24 5.07
C THR A 89 -11.96 -4.79 4.89
N ILE A 90 -10.93 -4.00 5.23
CA ILE A 90 -9.52 -4.42 5.25
C ILE A 90 -8.90 -3.95 6.57
N GLU A 91 -8.66 -4.88 7.48
CA GLU A 91 -8.18 -4.57 8.83
C GLU A 91 -7.17 -5.61 9.32
N ASN A 92 -6.09 -5.14 9.96
CA ASN A 92 -5.07 -5.99 10.58
C ASN A 92 -4.43 -6.92 9.55
N VAL A 93 -3.71 -6.34 8.59
CA VAL A 93 -3.10 -7.05 7.48
C VAL A 93 -1.58 -6.87 7.50
N SER A 94 -0.85 -7.97 7.34
CA SER A 94 0.59 -7.96 7.13
C SER A 94 0.93 -8.45 5.73
N VAL A 95 1.89 -7.78 5.07
CA VAL A 95 2.54 -8.28 3.85
C VAL A 95 4.06 -8.21 4.06
N ILE A 96 4.70 -9.37 3.96
CA ILE A 96 6.10 -9.54 4.36
C ILE A 96 6.88 -10.23 3.25
N ASP A 97 8.08 -9.72 2.96
CA ASP A 97 9.01 -10.27 1.98
C ASP A 97 8.37 -10.49 0.60
N GLY A 98 7.57 -9.52 0.11
CA GLY A 98 7.07 -9.47 -1.27
C GLY A 98 8.18 -9.09 -2.24
N LYS A 99 8.10 -9.56 -3.50
CA LYS A 99 9.05 -9.19 -4.56
C LYS A 99 8.57 -7.97 -5.35
N ASP A 100 7.36 -7.57 -5.18
CA ASP A 100 6.69 -6.41 -5.76
C ASP A 100 6.01 -5.63 -4.62
N ASP A 101 4.97 -4.84 -4.91
CA ASP A 101 4.32 -4.02 -3.90
C ASP A 101 3.72 -4.83 -2.75
N GLY A 102 3.67 -4.22 -1.59
CA GLY A 102 2.96 -4.79 -0.44
C GLY A 102 1.45 -4.76 -0.65
N ILE A 103 0.90 -3.58 -0.87
CA ILE A 103 -0.51 -3.37 -1.18
C ILE A 103 -0.65 -2.24 -2.19
N GLU A 104 -1.42 -2.48 -3.25
CA GLU A 104 -1.69 -1.47 -4.28
C GLU A 104 -3.19 -1.25 -4.49
N PHE A 105 -3.56 0.04 -4.61
CA PHE A 105 -4.92 0.52 -4.81
C PHE A 105 -5.08 1.10 -6.22
N PHE A 106 -5.82 0.42 -7.08
CA PHE A 106 -6.17 0.85 -8.44
C PHE A 106 -7.56 1.48 -8.44
N GLY A 107 -7.67 2.77 -8.21
CA GLY A 107 -8.96 3.45 -8.09
C GLY A 107 -9.82 2.94 -6.93
N GLY A 108 -11.11 3.23 -6.99
CA GLY A 108 -12.06 2.84 -5.93
C GLY A 108 -12.00 3.70 -4.67
N THR A 109 -12.71 3.25 -3.65
CA THR A 109 -12.97 4.03 -2.43
C THR A 109 -12.70 3.23 -1.15
N VAL A 110 -12.15 2.01 -1.27
CA VAL A 110 -11.85 1.14 -0.13
C VAL A 110 -10.87 1.82 0.83
N SER A 111 -11.08 1.60 2.11
CA SER A 111 -10.18 2.03 3.18
C SER A 111 -9.58 0.83 3.88
N ALA A 112 -8.39 1.01 4.46
CA ALA A 112 -7.72 -0.04 5.22
C ALA A 112 -7.23 0.48 6.57
N SER A 113 -7.03 -0.43 7.54
CA SER A 113 -6.49 -0.07 8.84
C SER A 113 -5.57 -1.14 9.40
N ASN A 114 -4.57 -0.67 10.17
CA ASN A 114 -3.57 -1.49 10.82
C ASN A 114 -2.80 -2.36 9.80
N LEU A 115 -2.04 -1.70 8.93
CA LEU A 115 -1.16 -2.35 7.96
C LEU A 115 0.25 -2.49 8.51
N TYR A 116 0.80 -3.70 8.48
CA TYR A 116 2.20 -3.99 8.77
C TYR A 116 2.87 -4.50 7.50
N LEU A 117 3.83 -3.74 6.97
CA LEU A 117 4.48 -4.02 5.70
C LEU A 117 5.98 -4.11 5.94
N GLU A 118 6.59 -5.23 5.56
CA GLU A 118 8.01 -5.48 5.83
C GLU A 118 8.71 -6.03 4.61
N ASN A 119 9.78 -5.35 4.17
CA ASN A 119 10.68 -5.80 3.10
C ASN A 119 9.99 -6.16 1.78
N ASN A 120 8.97 -5.42 1.36
CA ASN A 120 8.44 -5.54 0.00
C ASN A 120 9.40 -4.85 -0.96
N ALA A 121 9.72 -5.48 -2.09
CA ALA A 121 10.88 -5.11 -2.90
C ALA A 121 10.61 -4.01 -3.93
N ASP A 122 9.36 -3.72 -4.25
CA ASP A 122 9.01 -2.49 -4.95
C ASP A 122 8.46 -1.48 -3.93
N ASP A 123 7.22 -1.09 -3.97
CA ASP A 123 6.66 -0.14 -3.02
C ASP A 123 5.90 -0.86 -1.90
N SER A 124 5.96 -0.35 -0.66
CA SER A 124 5.19 -1.00 0.39
C SER A 124 3.70 -0.68 0.28
N VAL A 125 3.36 0.56 -0.08
CA VAL A 125 2.01 0.99 -0.43
C VAL A 125 2.07 1.76 -1.73
N ASP A 126 1.34 1.32 -2.75
CA ASP A 126 1.13 2.07 -3.98
C ASP A 126 -0.35 2.41 -4.20
N TRP A 127 -0.61 3.52 -4.91
CA TRP A 127 -1.94 3.89 -5.34
C TRP A 127 -1.92 4.63 -6.67
N THR A 128 -2.91 4.35 -7.47
CA THR A 128 -3.08 4.92 -8.81
C THR A 128 -4.56 5.08 -9.14
N GLU A 129 -4.86 5.53 -10.35
CA GLU A 129 -6.20 5.53 -10.95
C GLU A 129 -7.27 6.26 -10.12
N GLY A 130 -6.86 7.30 -9.38
CA GLY A 130 -7.79 8.13 -8.65
C GLY A 130 -8.39 7.48 -7.40
N TRP A 131 -7.70 6.52 -6.77
CA TRP A 131 -8.12 6.01 -5.47
C TRP A 131 -8.26 7.14 -4.45
N ASN A 132 -9.34 7.13 -3.64
CA ASN A 132 -9.61 8.17 -2.65
C ASN A 132 -9.99 7.65 -1.25
N GLY A 133 -9.60 6.42 -0.95
CA GLY A 133 -9.81 5.85 0.37
C GLY A 133 -8.92 6.47 1.47
N THR A 134 -8.99 5.86 2.64
CA THR A 134 -8.17 6.24 3.80
C THR A 134 -7.45 5.02 4.34
N VAL A 135 -6.13 5.12 4.55
CA VAL A 135 -5.37 4.13 5.31
C VAL A 135 -5.03 4.70 6.68
N THR A 136 -5.35 3.95 7.73
CA THR A 136 -5.11 4.36 9.11
C THR A 136 -4.20 3.36 9.81
N ASN A 137 -3.17 3.86 10.52
CA ASN A 137 -2.16 3.08 11.22
C ASN A 137 -1.37 2.18 10.26
N THR A 138 -0.42 2.76 9.55
CA THR A 138 0.52 2.03 8.70
C THR A 138 1.89 1.99 9.34
N TYR A 139 2.46 0.80 9.45
CA TYR A 139 3.85 0.61 9.86
C TYR A 139 4.62 -0.11 8.76
N ILE A 140 5.69 0.51 8.29
CA ILE A 140 6.58 -0.02 7.25
C ILE A 140 7.98 -0.19 7.82
N SER A 141 8.61 -1.32 7.51
CA SER A 141 9.99 -1.64 7.91
C SER A 141 10.80 -2.13 6.72
N HIS A 142 11.91 -1.44 6.43
CA HIS A 142 12.89 -1.88 5.44
C HIS A 142 14.21 -2.22 6.11
N THR A 143 14.57 -3.49 6.12
CA THR A 143 15.85 -4.02 6.62
C THR A 143 16.68 -4.67 5.51
N VAL A 144 16.08 -4.85 4.33
CA VAL A 144 16.70 -5.37 3.11
C VAL A 144 16.73 -4.26 2.06
N SER A 145 17.89 -4.03 1.46
CA SER A 145 18.07 -3.03 0.41
C SER A 145 17.51 -3.51 -0.93
N GLY A 146 17.21 -2.54 -1.82
CA GLY A 146 16.75 -2.81 -3.18
C GLY A 146 15.24 -2.64 -3.39
N PHE A 147 14.52 -2.16 -2.39
CA PHE A 147 13.14 -1.71 -2.54
C PHE A 147 13.07 -0.38 -3.33
N SER A 148 11.93 -0.06 -3.90
CA SER A 148 11.67 1.22 -4.58
C SER A 148 11.36 2.31 -3.55
N THR A 149 10.17 2.29 -2.95
CA THR A 149 9.80 3.27 -1.92
C THR A 149 8.94 2.66 -0.80
N ALA A 150 8.72 3.43 0.26
CA ALA A 150 7.72 3.03 1.27
C ALA A 150 6.30 3.35 0.80
N PHE A 151 6.13 4.48 0.09
CA PHE A 151 4.85 4.94 -0.46
C PHE A 151 5.06 5.52 -1.85
N GLU A 152 4.31 5.05 -2.81
CA GLU A 152 4.25 5.63 -4.15
C GLU A 152 2.83 6.05 -4.51
N GLY A 153 2.69 7.22 -5.13
CA GLY A 153 1.46 7.61 -5.81
C GLY A 153 1.74 7.89 -7.27
N ASP A 154 0.94 7.32 -8.16
CA ASP A 154 1.03 7.59 -9.61
C ASP A 154 -0.30 8.11 -10.16
N LYS A 155 -0.21 8.92 -11.22
CA LYS A 155 -1.35 9.49 -11.97
C LYS A 155 -2.33 10.31 -11.10
N ASP A 156 -3.59 10.08 -11.28
CA ASP A 156 -4.70 10.94 -10.92
C ASP A 156 -4.89 11.13 -9.41
N ASN A 157 -4.67 12.35 -8.93
CA ASN A 157 -4.90 12.69 -7.53
C ASN A 157 -6.41 12.83 -7.25
N ASN A 158 -6.94 11.98 -6.40
CA ASN A 158 -8.28 12.09 -5.83
C ASN A 158 -8.24 12.23 -4.31
N ASN A 159 -7.12 12.78 -3.81
CA ASN A 159 -6.88 13.09 -2.41
C ASN A 159 -7.01 11.89 -1.45
N PRO A 160 -6.27 10.80 -1.69
CA PRO A 160 -6.19 9.71 -0.73
C PRO A 160 -5.63 10.21 0.61
N LYS A 161 -5.97 9.51 1.69
CA LYS A 161 -5.60 9.95 3.04
C LYS A 161 -4.83 8.86 3.77
N PHE A 162 -3.78 9.29 4.45
CA PHE A 162 -3.01 8.43 5.35
C PHE A 162 -2.98 9.05 6.74
N VAL A 163 -3.40 8.30 7.74
CA VAL A 163 -3.46 8.74 9.13
C VAL A 163 -2.62 7.82 9.99
N ASN A 164 -1.69 8.37 10.78
CA ASN A 164 -0.72 7.63 11.57
C ASN A 164 0.17 6.75 10.69
N LEU A 165 1.13 7.36 10.03
CA LEU A 165 2.08 6.69 9.15
C LEU A 165 3.45 6.63 9.80
N THR A 166 4.00 5.43 9.94
CA THR A 166 5.37 5.20 10.37
C THR A 166 6.11 4.37 9.34
N ALA A 167 7.21 4.89 8.83
CA ALA A 167 8.10 4.16 7.94
C ALA A 167 9.54 4.25 8.45
N ILE A 168 10.20 3.10 8.58
CA ILE A 168 11.55 2.99 9.13
C ILE A 168 12.42 2.17 8.18
N SER A 169 13.59 2.69 7.84
CA SER A 169 14.61 1.98 7.07
C SER A 169 15.92 1.90 7.85
N THR A 170 16.58 0.74 7.81
CA THR A 170 17.95 0.58 8.28
C THR A 170 18.96 0.53 7.13
N VAL A 171 18.47 0.65 5.89
CA VAL A 171 19.25 0.48 4.66
C VAL A 171 19.16 1.69 3.71
N GLY A 172 18.65 2.82 4.18
CA GLY A 172 18.47 4.03 3.37
C GLY A 172 17.26 3.96 2.44
N GLY A 173 17.38 4.51 1.25
CA GLY A 173 16.33 4.52 0.22
C GLY A 173 15.42 5.74 0.25
N THR A 174 14.30 5.66 -0.45
CA THR A 174 13.28 6.72 -0.56
C THR A 174 12.03 6.35 0.22
N SER A 175 11.46 7.30 0.97
CA SER A 175 10.24 7.03 1.72
C SER A 175 8.97 7.30 0.90
N LEU A 176 8.73 8.53 0.49
CA LEU A 176 7.53 8.91 -0.27
C LEU A 176 7.92 9.29 -1.69
N GLN A 177 7.20 8.76 -2.67
CA GLN A 177 7.36 9.15 -4.07
C GLN A 177 6.01 9.53 -4.66
N PHE A 178 5.98 10.63 -5.40
CA PHE A 178 4.79 11.08 -6.10
C PHE A 178 5.15 11.33 -7.56
N LYS A 179 4.43 10.65 -8.45
CA LYS A 179 4.60 10.74 -9.90
C LYS A 179 3.42 11.47 -10.54
N LYS A 180 3.69 12.18 -11.64
CA LYS A 180 2.66 12.84 -12.46
C LYS A 180 1.75 13.77 -11.64
N THR A 181 0.45 13.57 -11.68
CA THR A 181 -0.54 14.38 -10.98
C THR A 181 -0.93 13.83 -9.61
N SER A 182 -0.26 12.79 -9.12
CA SER A 182 -0.58 12.17 -7.83
C SER A 182 -0.39 13.12 -6.65
N GLY A 183 -1.00 12.79 -5.54
CA GLY A 183 -0.92 13.54 -4.30
C GLY A 183 -1.59 12.78 -3.16
N ALA A 184 -1.49 13.32 -1.96
CA ALA A 184 -2.11 12.74 -0.77
C ALA A 184 -2.26 13.76 0.36
N THR A 185 -3.16 13.47 1.29
CA THR A 185 -3.21 14.12 2.60
C THR A 185 -2.72 13.14 3.66
N ILE A 186 -1.62 13.48 4.33
CA ILE A 186 -0.98 12.64 5.35
C ILE A 186 -1.05 13.36 6.70
N THR A 187 -1.46 12.66 7.75
CA THR A 187 -1.56 13.20 9.10
C THR A 187 -0.86 12.29 10.09
N ASN A 188 -0.04 12.86 10.98
CA ASN A 188 0.77 12.18 11.96
C ASN A 188 1.76 11.21 11.29
N ILE A 189 2.85 11.76 10.75
CA ILE A 189 3.87 11.02 10.00
C ILE A 189 5.17 10.88 10.82
N TRP A 190 5.80 9.71 10.70
CA TRP A 190 7.15 9.45 11.19
C TRP A 190 7.98 8.70 10.14
N LEU A 191 9.00 9.37 9.61
CA LEU A 191 9.96 8.78 8.67
C LEU A 191 11.33 8.69 9.31
N GLU A 192 11.97 7.52 9.27
CA GLU A 192 13.26 7.32 9.91
C GLU A 192 14.20 6.46 9.05
N GLY A 193 15.43 6.91 8.90
CA GLY A 193 16.50 6.16 8.26
C GLY A 193 16.52 6.18 6.73
N TYR A 194 15.60 6.87 6.08
CA TYR A 194 15.62 7.08 4.63
C TYR A 194 16.62 8.16 4.21
N GLU A 195 17.22 8.00 3.06
CA GLU A 195 18.11 9.02 2.44
C GLU A 195 17.31 10.18 1.85
N LYS A 196 16.11 9.88 1.34
CA LYS A 196 15.19 10.83 0.76
C LYS A 196 13.79 10.65 1.36
N ASN A 197 13.28 11.70 2.01
CA ASN A 197 11.93 11.65 2.58
C ASN A 197 10.84 11.80 1.52
N ILE A 198 11.02 12.67 0.53
CA ILE A 198 10.07 12.86 -0.57
C ILE A 198 10.82 12.97 -1.90
N ASP A 199 10.39 12.21 -2.88
CA ASP A 199 10.84 12.25 -4.27
C ASP A 199 9.68 12.61 -5.21
N MET A 200 9.85 13.66 -6.01
CA MET A 200 8.87 14.06 -7.01
C MET A 200 9.37 13.64 -8.38
N LYS A 201 8.63 12.82 -9.09
CA LYS A 201 9.00 12.30 -10.41
C LYS A 201 7.97 12.61 -11.49
N ASP A 202 8.40 12.57 -12.72
CA ASP A 202 7.55 12.64 -13.92
C ASP A 202 6.60 13.87 -13.92
N GLY A 203 7.08 15.01 -13.41
CA GLY A 203 6.30 16.23 -13.32
C GLY A 203 5.39 16.32 -12.09
N GLY A 204 5.63 15.50 -11.08
CA GLY A 204 4.89 15.56 -9.80
C GLY A 204 4.89 16.95 -9.18
N ASP A 205 3.76 17.35 -8.61
CA ASP A 205 3.59 18.66 -7.97
C ASP A 205 3.56 18.52 -6.45
N LEU A 206 4.59 19.05 -5.79
CA LEU A 206 4.71 19.02 -4.33
C LEU A 206 3.53 19.71 -3.62
N ALA A 207 2.87 20.68 -4.27
CA ALA A 207 1.70 21.35 -3.72
C ALA A 207 0.46 20.43 -3.60
N SER A 208 0.45 19.30 -4.33
CA SER A 208 -0.60 18.27 -4.23
C SER A 208 -0.44 17.38 -2.98
N VAL A 209 0.67 17.49 -2.26
CA VAL A 209 0.99 16.68 -1.08
C VAL A 209 0.85 17.53 0.19
N ILE A 210 -0.11 17.21 1.03
CA ILE A 210 -0.36 17.90 2.29
C ILE A 210 0.05 17.00 3.46
N ILE A 211 0.96 17.46 4.29
CA ILE A 211 1.43 16.75 5.48
C ILE A 211 1.16 17.58 6.73
N ASP A 212 0.41 17.04 7.68
CA ASP A 212 0.01 17.71 8.92
C ASP A 212 -0.62 19.11 8.68
N GLY A 213 -1.43 19.20 7.61
CA GLY A 213 -2.19 20.40 7.25
C GLY A 213 -1.41 21.49 6.51
N VAL A 214 -0.15 21.24 6.14
CA VAL A 214 0.68 22.15 5.36
C VAL A 214 1.21 21.49 4.10
N ALA A 215 1.55 22.27 3.08
CA ALA A 215 2.19 21.74 1.88
C ALA A 215 3.50 21.04 2.24
N ALA A 216 3.74 19.88 1.63
CA ALA A 216 4.92 19.10 1.90
C ALA A 216 6.23 19.80 1.47
N SER A 217 7.34 19.42 2.07
CA SER A 217 8.67 19.93 1.77
C SER A 217 9.65 18.78 1.60
N THR A 218 10.46 18.81 0.55
CA THR A 218 11.52 17.79 0.33
C THR A 218 12.67 17.90 1.32
N THR A 219 12.74 19.00 2.10
CA THR A 219 13.81 19.25 3.08
C THR A 219 13.35 19.11 4.53
N ALA A 220 12.07 18.82 4.78
CA ALA A 220 11.56 18.65 6.13
C ALA A 220 12.00 17.32 6.75
N ASP A 221 12.22 17.35 8.07
CA ASP A 221 12.40 16.13 8.87
C ASP A 221 11.02 15.69 9.40
N TYR A 222 10.48 14.65 8.80
CA TYR A 222 9.16 14.10 9.13
C TYR A 222 9.21 13.12 10.32
N LYS A 223 9.73 13.58 11.45
CA LYS A 223 9.78 12.88 12.76
C LYS A 223 9.02 13.62 13.84
N THR A 224 8.03 14.40 13.46
CA THR A 224 7.25 15.25 14.39
C THR A 224 6.02 14.57 14.94
N GLY A 225 5.56 13.51 14.27
CA GLY A 225 4.42 12.70 14.69
C GLY A 225 4.71 11.72 15.81
N THR A 226 3.73 10.88 16.09
CA THR A 226 3.87 9.74 17.00
C THR A 226 3.97 8.45 16.19
N LYS A 227 4.97 7.62 16.48
CA LYS A 227 5.10 6.30 15.83
C LYS A 227 3.88 5.44 16.10
N VAL A 228 3.45 4.70 15.09
CA VAL A 228 2.48 3.62 15.27
C VAL A 228 3.11 2.56 16.17
N ASP A 229 2.46 2.26 17.28
CA ASP A 229 2.91 1.22 18.19
C ASP A 229 2.42 -0.16 17.74
N VAL A 230 3.34 -0.92 17.16
CA VAL A 230 3.08 -2.29 16.71
C VAL A 230 3.47 -3.36 17.74
N SER A 231 3.84 -2.97 18.95
CA SER A 231 4.24 -3.91 20.01
C SER A 231 3.10 -4.84 20.45
N THR A 232 1.87 -4.34 20.34
CA THR A 232 0.65 -5.10 20.66
C THR A 232 0.08 -5.87 19.49
N TRP A 233 0.61 -5.70 18.27
CA TRP A 233 0.12 -6.41 17.08
C TRP A 233 0.69 -7.83 17.02
N THR A 234 0.21 -8.69 17.90
CA THR A 234 0.71 -10.06 18.05
C THR A 234 0.49 -10.92 16.80
N TRP A 235 -0.46 -10.54 15.97
CA TRP A 235 -0.83 -11.19 14.72
C TRP A 235 0.14 -10.90 13.57
N LYS A 236 0.88 -9.79 13.60
CA LYS A 236 1.56 -9.22 12.42
C LYS A 236 2.56 -10.15 11.72
N ASN A 237 3.14 -11.11 12.45
CA ASN A 237 4.08 -12.10 11.93
C ASN A 237 3.79 -13.51 12.47
N ALA A 238 2.58 -13.76 12.91
CA ALA A 238 2.18 -15.05 13.47
C ALA A 238 2.18 -16.13 12.37
N GLY A 239 2.76 -17.27 12.69
CA GLY A 239 2.81 -18.43 11.77
C GLY A 239 3.89 -18.36 10.70
N LEU A 240 4.84 -17.44 10.82
CA LEU A 240 6.00 -17.30 9.93
C LEU A 240 7.26 -17.92 10.54
#